data_7d89ab9442f1a92ad81a4c8fda9c44c3
#
_entry.id   7d89ab9442f1a92ad81a4c8fda9c44c3
#
_cell.length_a   1.000
_cell.length_b   1.000
_cell.length_c   1.000
_cell.angle_alpha   90.00
_cell.angle_beta   90.00
_cell.angle_gamma   90.00
#
_symmetry.space_group_name_H-M   'P 1'
#
loop_
_entity.id
_entity.type
_entity.pdbx_description
1 polymer ?
#
loop_
_entity_poly.entity_id
_entity_poly.type
_entity_poly.pdbx_seq_one_letter_code
_entity_poly.pdbx_strand_id
1 'polypeptide(L)'
;VGSEMCIRDRYRPVWLEVLPQIHMEHFVLNADHQGKLQAAVDMAGDAKGHEIIVSVRSLKDGKTVYTSNGQTTITHSISNSDKEQMISGEWASIIPWSTENPNLYVAKLELKNPEGKIVQTRETRIGFRTVEFFPQDGVYLNGTKLVVKGINRHSFSVDGGRTTSAALSRMDALLIKEMNMNAVRSHYPPDEHFLDMCDSLGLVYMDELAGWQNGYDSRVGAKLVKEMIERDVNHP
;
A
#
# COMPACT_ATOMS: atom_id res chain seq x y z
N VAL A 1 17.33 24.86 20.39
CA VAL A 1 16.35 23.82 20.08
C VAL A 1 17.11 22.83 19.23
N GLY A 2 17.61 21.75 19.85
CA GLY A 2 18.24 20.66 19.13
C GLY A 2 17.22 20.06 18.16
N SER A 3 17.62 19.82 16.93
CA SER A 3 16.78 19.12 15.96
C SER A 3 16.50 17.72 16.50
N GLU A 4 15.25 17.40 16.76
CA GLU A 4 14.83 16.05 17.20
C GLU A 4 15.18 14.95 16.19
N MET A 5 15.59 15.33 14.99
CA MET A 5 16.14 14.41 13.98
C MET A 5 17.43 13.70 14.44
N CYS A 6 18.07 14.17 15.50
CA CYS A 6 19.26 13.53 16.09
C CYS A 6 18.91 12.53 17.21
N ILE A 7 17.66 12.47 17.66
CA ILE A 7 17.23 11.55 18.70
C ILE A 7 17.01 10.17 18.04
N ARG A 8 17.83 9.21 18.43
CA ARG A 8 17.69 7.81 18.04
C ARG A 8 16.63 7.15 18.91
N ASP A 9 15.38 7.33 18.55
CA ASP A 9 14.24 6.79 19.28
C ASP A 9 13.41 5.85 18.39
N ARG A 10 12.59 5.01 19.01
CA ARG A 10 11.60 4.14 18.38
C ARG A 10 10.22 4.72 18.62
N TYR A 11 9.81 5.60 17.78
CA TYR A 11 8.50 6.30 17.88
C TYR A 11 7.36 5.56 17.18
N ARG A 12 7.64 4.43 16.52
CA ARG A 12 6.65 3.56 15.90
C ARG A 12 6.46 2.27 16.71
N PRO A 13 5.28 1.64 16.62
CA PRO A 13 5.02 0.38 17.31
C PRO A 13 6.00 -0.71 16.85
N VAL A 14 6.31 -1.62 17.76
CA VAL A 14 7.10 -2.82 17.52
C VAL A 14 6.26 -4.01 17.96
N TRP A 15 6.14 -5.00 17.11
CA TRP A 15 5.40 -6.23 17.38
C TRP A 15 6.21 -7.46 17.00
N LEU A 16 5.80 -8.60 17.51
CA LEU A 16 6.31 -9.90 17.13
C LEU A 16 5.20 -10.66 16.40
N GLU A 17 5.50 -11.13 15.21
CA GLU A 17 4.60 -11.95 14.42
C GLU A 17 5.12 -13.38 14.37
N VAL A 18 4.25 -14.37 14.63
CA VAL A 18 4.57 -15.79 14.48
C VAL A 18 3.99 -16.26 13.15
N LEU A 19 4.88 -16.67 12.25
CA LEU A 19 4.51 -17.09 10.91
C LEU A 19 4.72 -18.62 10.75
N PRO A 20 3.95 -19.28 9.88
CA PRO A 20 4.26 -20.63 9.44
C PRO A 20 5.64 -20.69 8.77
N GLN A 21 6.24 -21.86 8.72
CA GLN A 21 7.54 -22.04 8.04
C GLN A 21 7.47 -21.66 6.56
N ILE A 22 6.33 -21.97 5.90
CA ILE A 22 6.03 -21.53 4.54
C ILE A 22 4.93 -20.48 4.65
N HIS A 23 5.23 -19.26 4.21
CA HIS A 23 4.34 -18.12 4.33
C HIS A 23 4.55 -17.10 3.21
N MET A 24 3.56 -16.26 3.01
CA MET A 24 3.69 -15.06 2.19
C MET A 24 4.52 -14.03 2.97
N GLU A 25 5.70 -13.69 2.47
CA GLU A 25 6.61 -12.72 3.07
C GLU A 25 6.21 -11.29 2.67
N HIS A 26 5.99 -11.10 1.38
CA HIS A 26 5.58 -9.83 0.80
C HIS A 26 4.59 -10.06 -0.34
N PHE A 27 3.73 -9.06 -0.61
CA PHE A 27 2.84 -9.09 -1.76
C PHE A 27 2.55 -7.69 -2.28
N VAL A 28 2.38 -7.59 -3.59
CA VAL A 28 2.00 -6.37 -4.31
C VAL A 28 0.72 -6.63 -5.09
N LEU A 29 -0.25 -5.74 -4.96
CA LEU A 29 -1.51 -5.78 -5.69
C LEU A 29 -1.61 -4.56 -6.60
N ASN A 30 -1.54 -4.78 -7.89
CA ASN A 30 -1.75 -3.73 -8.88
C ASN A 30 -3.18 -3.82 -9.43
N ALA A 31 -4.02 -2.87 -9.03
CA ALA A 31 -5.43 -2.79 -9.38
C ALA A 31 -5.66 -1.55 -10.25
N ASP A 32 -5.84 -1.74 -11.57
CA ASP A 32 -6.04 -0.63 -12.49
C ASP A 32 -7.50 -0.12 -12.51
N HIS A 33 -7.70 1.07 -13.03
CA HIS A 33 -9.03 1.72 -13.09
C HIS A 33 -10.02 1.01 -14.03
N GLN A 34 -9.56 0.09 -14.87
CA GLN A 34 -10.40 -0.73 -15.74
C GLN A 34 -10.87 -2.01 -15.07
N GLY A 35 -10.40 -2.26 -13.83
CA GLY A 35 -10.77 -3.42 -13.03
C GLY A 35 -9.81 -4.61 -13.14
N LYS A 36 -8.68 -4.47 -13.82
CA LYS A 36 -7.67 -5.53 -13.85
C LYS A 36 -6.92 -5.55 -12.53
N LEU A 37 -6.79 -6.71 -11.92
CA LEU A 37 -5.98 -6.96 -10.73
C LEU A 37 -4.83 -7.89 -11.07
N GLN A 38 -3.64 -7.49 -10.69
CA GLN A 38 -2.44 -8.32 -10.73
C GLN A 38 -1.90 -8.46 -9.31
N ALA A 39 -1.52 -9.66 -8.93
CA ALA A 39 -0.89 -9.93 -7.65
C ALA A 39 0.48 -10.56 -7.87
N ALA A 40 1.50 -9.98 -7.26
CA ALA A 40 2.82 -10.58 -7.11
C ALA A 40 3.00 -10.95 -5.63
N VAL A 41 3.43 -12.16 -5.33
CA VAL A 41 3.58 -12.65 -3.96
C VAL A 41 4.94 -13.29 -3.79
N ASP A 42 5.71 -12.79 -2.85
CA ASP A 42 6.98 -13.38 -2.44
C ASP A 42 6.75 -14.39 -1.32
N MET A 43 7.32 -15.58 -1.48
CA MET A 43 7.15 -16.69 -0.53
C MET A 43 8.44 -16.95 0.22
N ALA A 44 8.33 -17.13 1.53
CA ALA A 44 9.37 -17.72 2.35
C ALA A 44 9.24 -19.25 2.36
N GLY A 45 10.36 -19.95 2.17
CA GLY A 45 10.42 -21.41 2.13
C GLY A 45 10.02 -22.02 0.78
N ASP A 46 9.98 -23.35 0.73
CA ASP A 46 9.56 -24.08 -0.47
C ASP A 46 8.05 -24.21 -0.53
N ALA A 47 7.43 -23.32 -1.28
CA ALA A 47 5.98 -23.25 -1.41
C ALA A 47 5.39 -24.19 -2.49
N LYS A 48 6.16 -25.18 -2.94
CA LYS A 48 5.68 -26.15 -3.95
C LYS A 48 4.38 -26.83 -3.51
N GLY A 49 3.38 -26.81 -4.39
CA GLY A 49 2.06 -27.39 -4.14
C GLY A 49 1.12 -26.53 -3.28
N HIS A 50 1.58 -25.37 -2.78
CA HIS A 50 0.69 -24.41 -2.14
C HIS A 50 -0.12 -23.62 -3.19
N GLU A 51 -1.25 -23.12 -2.77
CA GLU A 51 -2.17 -22.32 -3.60
C GLU A 51 -2.42 -20.97 -2.93
N ILE A 52 -2.49 -19.90 -3.74
CA ILE A 52 -2.93 -18.59 -3.27
C ILE A 52 -4.31 -18.31 -3.85
N ILE A 53 -5.25 -18.02 -2.96
CA ILE A 53 -6.60 -17.59 -3.30
C ILE A 53 -6.70 -16.11 -3.01
N VAL A 54 -7.12 -15.32 -4.01
CA VAL A 54 -7.37 -13.90 -3.86
C VAL A 54 -8.85 -13.62 -3.99
N SER A 55 -9.41 -12.90 -3.04
CA SER A 55 -10.78 -12.38 -3.12
C SER A 55 -10.78 -10.89 -2.82
N VAL A 56 -11.68 -10.16 -3.47
CA VAL A 56 -11.83 -8.72 -3.27
C VAL A 56 -13.28 -8.40 -2.94
N ARG A 57 -13.50 -7.64 -1.89
CA ARG A 57 -14.82 -7.18 -1.48
C ARG A 57 -14.85 -5.65 -1.39
N SER A 58 -15.97 -5.07 -1.73
CA SER A 58 -16.22 -3.64 -1.55
C SER A 58 -16.20 -3.29 -0.06
N LEU A 59 -15.48 -2.25 0.30
CA LEU A 59 -15.46 -1.76 1.69
C LEU A 59 -16.80 -1.10 2.07
N LYS A 60 -17.53 -0.57 1.09
CA LYS A 60 -18.79 0.16 1.28
C LYS A 60 -19.95 -0.75 1.70
N ASP A 61 -20.12 -1.89 1.05
CA ASP A 61 -21.28 -2.77 1.24
C ASP A 61 -20.91 -4.23 1.53
N GLY A 62 -19.62 -4.53 1.60
CA GLY A 62 -19.10 -5.86 1.89
C GLY A 62 -19.26 -6.89 0.78
N LYS A 63 -19.84 -6.51 -0.38
CA LYS A 63 -20.06 -7.44 -1.48
C LYS A 63 -18.75 -7.86 -2.11
N THR A 64 -18.61 -9.16 -2.35
CA THR A 64 -17.48 -9.69 -3.11
C THR A 64 -17.63 -9.27 -4.57
N VAL A 65 -16.62 -8.60 -5.07
CA VAL A 65 -16.53 -8.13 -6.46
C VAL A 65 -15.61 -9.03 -7.30
N TYR A 66 -14.79 -9.82 -6.63
CA TYR A 66 -13.85 -10.72 -7.28
C TYR A 66 -13.50 -11.92 -6.37
N THR A 67 -13.37 -13.08 -6.97
CA THR A 67 -12.72 -14.25 -6.37
C THR A 67 -11.94 -14.96 -7.47
N SER A 68 -10.69 -15.33 -7.20
CA SER A 68 -9.91 -16.12 -8.14
C SER A 68 -10.57 -17.48 -8.31
N ASN A 69 -11.08 -17.78 -9.50
CA ASN A 69 -11.68 -19.07 -9.85
C ASN A 69 -10.63 -20.10 -10.28
N GLY A 70 -9.37 -19.78 -10.16
CA GLY A 70 -8.27 -20.63 -10.57
C GLY A 70 -7.31 -20.83 -9.41
N GLN A 71 -6.99 -22.06 -9.20
CA GLN A 71 -5.87 -22.47 -8.38
C GLN A 71 -4.60 -21.90 -9.02
N THR A 72 -4.06 -20.87 -8.43
CA THR A 72 -2.70 -20.47 -8.76
C THR A 72 -1.78 -21.39 -7.97
N THR A 73 -1.53 -22.57 -8.53
CA THR A 73 -0.59 -23.52 -7.93
C THR A 73 0.81 -22.94 -8.09
N ILE A 74 1.48 -22.71 -6.97
CA ILE A 74 2.89 -22.30 -6.97
C ILE A 74 3.71 -23.50 -7.45
N THR A 75 4.18 -23.42 -8.68
CA THR A 75 4.92 -24.53 -9.30
C THR A 75 6.42 -24.49 -9.01
N HIS A 76 6.93 -23.37 -8.51
CA HIS A 76 8.34 -23.19 -8.18
C HIS A 76 8.49 -22.33 -6.94
N SER A 77 9.50 -22.61 -6.13
CA SER A 77 9.95 -21.72 -5.06
C SER A 77 10.41 -20.41 -5.70
N ILE A 78 9.74 -19.31 -5.38
CA ILE A 78 10.08 -18.00 -5.92
C ILE A 78 11.15 -17.39 -5.02
N SER A 79 12.39 -17.74 -5.26
CA SER A 79 13.51 -16.86 -4.95
C SER A 79 13.87 -16.13 -6.24
N ASN A 80 13.69 -14.83 -6.26
CA ASN A 80 14.08 -13.86 -7.28
C ASN A 80 13.15 -13.68 -8.50
N SER A 81 12.49 -12.56 -8.51
CA SER A 81 12.22 -11.67 -9.65
C SER A 81 11.89 -12.32 -10.98
N ASP A 82 10.71 -12.67 -11.33
CA ASP A 82 10.28 -12.70 -12.74
C ASP A 82 8.95 -13.44 -13.01
N LYS A 83 8.05 -13.58 -12.06
CA LYS A 83 6.72 -14.13 -12.40
C LYS A 83 5.59 -13.34 -11.77
N GLU A 84 5.15 -12.32 -12.49
CA GLU A 84 3.82 -11.75 -12.35
C GLU A 84 2.80 -12.87 -12.60
N GLN A 85 2.17 -13.36 -11.56
CA GLN A 85 1.02 -14.25 -11.73
C GLN A 85 -0.20 -13.38 -12.03
N MET A 86 -0.64 -13.40 -13.27
CA MET A 86 -1.90 -12.77 -13.67
C MET A 86 -3.05 -13.59 -13.09
N ILE A 87 -3.75 -13.00 -12.14
CA ILE A 87 -5.01 -13.53 -11.65
C ILE A 87 -6.10 -12.97 -12.56
N SER A 88 -6.70 -13.82 -13.38
CA SER A 88 -7.83 -13.45 -14.24
C SER A 88 -9.15 -13.94 -13.63
N GLY A 89 -10.16 -13.12 -13.66
CA GLY A 89 -11.49 -13.47 -13.17
C GLY A 89 -12.58 -12.56 -13.76
N GLU A 90 -13.82 -12.98 -13.63
CA GLU A 90 -14.97 -12.15 -13.99
C GLU A 90 -15.22 -11.10 -12.92
N TRP A 91 -15.36 -9.85 -13.35
CA TRP A 91 -15.52 -8.69 -12.48
C TRP A 91 -16.99 -8.27 -12.41
N ALA A 92 -17.50 -8.14 -11.21
CA ALA A 92 -18.62 -7.22 -11.00
C ALA A 92 -18.10 -5.80 -11.26
N SER A 93 -18.97 -4.89 -11.68
CA SER A 93 -18.59 -3.50 -11.95
C SER A 93 -17.86 -2.88 -10.76
N ILE A 94 -16.59 -2.55 -10.92
CA ILE A 94 -15.80 -1.83 -9.92
C ILE A 94 -16.01 -0.32 -10.11
N ILE A 95 -15.85 0.43 -9.03
CA ILE A 95 -15.83 1.89 -9.08
C ILE A 95 -14.39 2.30 -8.76
N PRO A 96 -13.69 3.00 -9.69
CA PRO A 96 -12.31 3.41 -9.46
C PRO A 96 -12.17 4.33 -8.25
N TRP A 97 -11.00 4.27 -7.63
CA TRP A 97 -10.58 5.24 -6.64
C TRP A 97 -10.13 6.52 -7.33
N SER A 98 -10.54 7.66 -6.77
CA SER A 98 -10.06 8.98 -7.19
C SER A 98 -10.08 9.95 -6.01
N THR A 99 -9.46 11.12 -6.20
CA THR A 99 -9.44 12.17 -5.16
C THR A 99 -10.82 12.69 -4.79
N GLU A 100 -11.79 12.59 -5.70
CA GLU A 100 -13.18 13.03 -5.48
C GLU A 100 -14.10 11.88 -5.04
N ASN A 101 -13.78 10.64 -5.45
CA ASN A 101 -14.53 9.44 -5.13
C ASN A 101 -13.58 8.33 -4.67
N PRO A 102 -13.14 8.35 -3.41
CA PRO A 102 -12.16 7.41 -2.87
C PRO A 102 -12.78 6.05 -2.56
N ASN A 103 -13.19 5.30 -3.60
CA ASN A 103 -13.77 3.98 -3.43
C ASN A 103 -12.69 2.97 -3.08
N LEU A 104 -12.87 2.29 -1.97
CA LEU A 104 -11.95 1.31 -1.43
C LEU A 104 -12.54 -0.09 -1.41
N TYR A 105 -11.65 -1.04 -1.53
CA TYR A 105 -11.91 -2.46 -1.48
C TYR A 105 -10.97 -3.12 -0.47
N VAL A 106 -11.32 -4.29 -0.02
CA VAL A 106 -10.44 -5.14 0.78
C VAL A 106 -10.09 -6.35 -0.06
N ALA A 107 -8.82 -6.49 -0.32
CA ALA A 107 -8.25 -7.70 -0.91
C ALA A 107 -7.84 -8.66 0.21
N LYS A 108 -8.27 -9.90 0.11
CA LYS A 108 -7.91 -10.99 1.00
C LYS A 108 -7.13 -12.03 0.23
N LEU A 109 -5.94 -12.35 0.72
CA LEU A 109 -5.08 -13.41 0.20
C LEU A 109 -5.06 -14.56 1.20
N GLU A 110 -5.32 -15.76 0.75
CA GLU A 110 -5.30 -16.98 1.56
C GLU A 110 -4.29 -17.97 0.98
N LEU A 111 -3.31 -18.33 1.77
CA LEU A 111 -2.34 -19.38 1.44
C LEU A 111 -2.89 -20.72 1.90
N LYS A 112 -3.07 -21.64 0.95
CA LYS A 112 -3.57 -22.97 1.17
C LYS A 112 -2.44 -23.98 0.96
N ASN A 113 -2.24 -24.87 1.89
CA ASN A 113 -1.22 -25.89 1.78
C ASN A 113 -1.67 -27.07 0.87
N PRO A 114 -0.75 -28.01 0.50
CA PRO A 114 -1.09 -29.14 -0.36
C PRO A 114 -2.22 -30.03 0.17
N GLU A 115 -2.44 -30.05 1.49
CA GLU A 115 -3.53 -30.79 2.13
C GLU A 115 -4.87 -30.05 2.07
N GLY A 116 -4.92 -28.87 1.44
CA GLY A 116 -6.12 -28.07 1.28
C GLY A 116 -6.49 -27.20 2.47
N LYS A 117 -5.61 -27.06 3.47
CA LYS A 117 -5.82 -26.24 4.67
C LYS A 117 -5.29 -24.82 4.45
N ILE A 118 -6.06 -23.79 4.82
CA ILE A 118 -5.58 -22.41 4.88
C ILE A 118 -4.58 -22.29 6.05
N VAL A 119 -3.34 -21.89 5.75
CA VAL A 119 -2.24 -21.78 6.71
C VAL A 119 -1.86 -20.34 7.01
N GLN A 120 -2.22 -19.39 6.13
CA GLN A 120 -2.03 -17.97 6.34
C GLN A 120 -3.14 -17.18 5.64
N THR A 121 -3.54 -16.06 6.24
CA THR A 121 -4.44 -15.09 5.64
C THR A 121 -3.83 -13.70 5.80
N ARG A 122 -3.89 -12.92 4.74
CA ARG A 122 -3.53 -11.50 4.72
C ARG A 122 -4.69 -10.69 4.16
N GLU A 123 -4.95 -9.55 4.73
CA GLU A 123 -5.91 -8.59 4.20
C GLU A 123 -5.25 -7.22 4.06
N THR A 124 -5.56 -6.53 2.97
CA THR A 124 -5.15 -5.15 2.76
C THR A 124 -6.23 -4.35 2.07
N ARG A 125 -6.25 -3.04 2.27
CA ARG A 125 -7.11 -2.14 1.50
C ARG A 125 -6.44 -1.80 0.19
N ILE A 126 -7.24 -1.72 -0.87
CA ILE A 126 -6.80 -1.32 -2.20
C ILE A 126 -7.82 -0.36 -2.83
N GLY A 127 -7.36 0.42 -3.79
CA GLY A 127 -8.22 1.18 -4.69
C GLY A 127 -7.86 0.84 -6.14
N PHE A 128 -8.84 0.67 -6.99
CA PHE A 128 -8.62 0.48 -8.42
C PHE A 128 -8.30 1.82 -9.06
N ARG A 129 -7.07 2.02 -9.46
CA ARG A 129 -6.60 3.27 -10.07
C ARG A 129 -5.45 3.06 -11.03
N THR A 130 -5.26 4.01 -11.92
CA THR A 130 -4.08 4.11 -12.77
C THR A 130 -3.51 5.51 -12.64
N VAL A 131 -2.21 5.60 -12.32
CA VAL A 131 -1.47 6.86 -12.27
C VAL A 131 -0.46 6.87 -13.40
N GLU A 132 -0.46 7.93 -14.19
CA GLU A 132 0.43 8.10 -15.34
C GLU A 132 1.15 9.45 -15.25
N PHE A 133 2.41 9.44 -15.64
CA PHE A 133 3.25 10.63 -15.69
C PHE A 133 3.62 10.93 -17.15
N PHE A 134 3.14 12.05 -17.66
CA PHE A 134 3.50 12.50 -19.00
C PHE A 134 4.55 13.61 -18.90
N PRO A 135 5.74 13.43 -19.51
CA PRO A 135 6.78 14.46 -19.51
C PRO A 135 6.25 15.78 -20.07
N GLN A 136 6.51 16.88 -19.36
CA GLN A 136 6.08 18.24 -19.71
C GLN A 136 4.57 18.50 -19.70
N ASP A 137 3.74 17.51 -19.40
CA ASP A 137 2.29 17.68 -19.33
C ASP A 137 1.73 17.46 -17.93
N GLY A 138 2.23 16.48 -17.17
CA GLY A 138 1.89 16.31 -15.76
C GLY A 138 1.42 14.92 -15.37
N VAL A 139 0.62 14.87 -14.31
CA VAL A 139 0.11 13.64 -13.71
C VAL A 139 -1.33 13.41 -14.16
N TYR A 140 -1.65 12.17 -14.47
CA TYR A 140 -2.99 11.72 -14.80
C TYR A 140 -3.44 10.64 -13.84
N LEU A 141 -4.68 10.72 -13.40
CA LEU A 141 -5.34 9.72 -12.59
C LEU A 141 -6.54 9.18 -13.37
N ASN A 142 -6.54 7.88 -13.64
CA ASN A 142 -7.60 7.20 -14.42
C ASN A 142 -7.85 7.86 -15.78
N GLY A 143 -6.79 8.25 -16.47
CA GLY A 143 -6.85 8.92 -17.77
C GLY A 143 -7.27 10.40 -17.73
N THR A 144 -7.50 10.97 -16.56
CA THR A 144 -7.86 12.39 -16.39
C THR A 144 -6.71 13.16 -15.76
N LYS A 145 -6.37 14.32 -16.33
CA LYS A 145 -5.30 15.17 -15.80
C LYS A 145 -5.58 15.60 -14.36
N LEU A 146 -4.68 15.30 -13.45
CA LEU A 146 -4.78 15.65 -12.04
C LEU A 146 -4.06 16.98 -11.78
N VAL A 147 -4.81 17.99 -11.36
CA VAL A 147 -4.21 19.22 -10.82
C VAL A 147 -3.90 18.99 -9.34
N VAL A 148 -2.61 18.80 -9.05
CA VAL A 148 -2.15 18.54 -7.68
C VAL A 148 -2.21 19.83 -6.86
N LYS A 149 -3.03 19.82 -5.82
CA LYS A 149 -3.14 20.89 -4.79
C LYS A 149 -2.71 20.27 -3.47
N GLY A 150 -1.49 20.50 -3.07
CA GLY A 150 -0.91 19.78 -1.94
C GLY A 150 -0.26 20.67 -0.88
N ILE A 151 -0.03 20.07 0.27
CA ILE A 151 0.74 20.65 1.37
C ILE A 151 1.89 19.75 1.79
N ASN A 152 2.87 20.33 2.45
CA ASN A 152 3.88 19.57 3.18
C ASN A 152 3.39 19.32 4.61
N ARG A 153 3.57 18.10 5.09
CA ARG A 153 3.22 17.70 6.46
C ARG A 153 4.40 17.03 7.15
N HIS A 154 4.57 17.33 8.42
CA HIS A 154 5.44 16.58 9.31
C HIS A 154 4.59 15.77 10.30
N SER A 155 4.97 14.51 10.57
CA SER A 155 4.40 13.71 11.66
C SER A 155 4.99 14.21 12.98
N PHE A 156 4.34 15.21 13.56
CA PHE A 156 4.78 15.86 14.79
C PHE A 156 3.61 16.47 15.54
N SER A 157 3.62 16.37 16.87
CA SER A 157 2.67 17.03 17.75
C SER A 157 3.35 17.67 18.92
N VAL A 158 2.71 18.68 19.52
CA VAL A 158 3.25 19.38 20.70
C VAL A 158 3.41 18.43 21.87
N ASP A 159 2.45 17.53 22.08
CA ASP A 159 2.40 16.64 23.24
C ASP A 159 3.21 15.35 23.04
N GLY A 160 3.23 14.81 21.82
CA GLY A 160 3.80 13.50 21.53
C GLY A 160 5.11 13.55 20.71
N GLY A 161 5.59 14.73 20.34
CA GLY A 161 6.73 14.85 19.43
C GLY A 161 6.44 14.14 18.12
N ARG A 162 7.30 13.23 17.71
CA ARG A 162 7.16 12.42 16.48
C ARG A 162 6.22 11.23 16.63
N THR A 163 5.76 10.93 17.84
CA THR A 163 4.75 9.90 18.07
C THR A 163 3.37 10.48 17.81
N THR A 164 2.81 10.22 16.65
CA THR A 164 1.48 10.70 16.26
C THR A 164 0.43 9.60 16.42
N SER A 165 -0.73 9.97 16.95
CA SER A 165 -1.84 9.03 17.11
C SER A 165 -2.69 8.92 15.83
N ALA A 166 -3.43 7.83 15.69
CA ALA A 166 -4.41 7.68 14.63
C ALA A 166 -5.48 8.79 14.65
N ALA A 167 -5.86 9.27 15.84
CA ALA A 167 -6.80 10.38 16.00
C ALA A 167 -6.23 11.69 15.43
N LEU A 168 -4.95 11.99 15.69
CA LEU A 168 -4.27 13.15 15.13
C LEU A 168 -4.14 13.04 13.61
N SER A 169 -3.75 11.87 13.10
CA SER A 169 -3.67 11.63 11.65
C SER A 169 -5.03 11.84 10.96
N ARG A 170 -6.10 11.37 11.59
CA ARG A 170 -7.45 11.58 11.08
C ARG A 170 -7.82 13.07 11.06
N MET A 171 -7.53 13.79 12.13
CA MET A 171 -7.78 15.23 12.22
C MET A 171 -7.02 16.00 11.13
N ASP A 172 -5.71 15.75 11.00
CA ASP A 172 -4.87 16.38 9.99
C ASP A 172 -5.41 16.14 8.57
N ALA A 173 -5.73 14.89 8.25
CA ALA A 173 -6.23 14.53 6.93
C ALA A 173 -7.58 15.19 6.61
N LEU A 174 -8.48 15.29 7.59
CA LEU A 174 -9.75 16.03 7.44
C LEU A 174 -9.53 17.51 7.20
N LEU A 175 -8.64 18.15 7.97
CA LEU A 175 -8.32 19.58 7.78
C LEU A 175 -7.71 19.84 6.39
N ILE A 176 -6.87 18.94 5.89
CA ILE A 176 -6.30 19.02 4.55
C ILE A 176 -7.41 18.97 3.49
N LYS A 177 -8.40 18.09 3.65
CA LYS A 177 -9.56 18.04 2.74
C LYS A 177 -10.44 19.28 2.86
N GLU A 178 -10.68 19.80 4.06
CA GLU A 178 -11.45 21.03 4.28
C GLU A 178 -10.81 22.25 3.60
N MET A 179 -9.47 22.27 3.51
CA MET A 179 -8.74 23.27 2.72
C MET A 179 -8.82 23.04 1.20
N ASN A 180 -9.63 22.10 0.74
CA ASN A 180 -9.76 21.73 -0.67
C ASN A 180 -8.44 21.25 -1.32
N MET A 181 -7.60 20.59 -0.54
CA MET A 181 -6.38 19.94 -1.01
C MET A 181 -6.66 18.49 -1.43
N ASN A 182 -5.86 17.99 -2.36
CA ASN A 182 -5.94 16.61 -2.85
C ASN A 182 -4.62 15.86 -2.77
N ALA A 183 -3.58 16.48 -2.20
CA ALA A 183 -2.26 15.86 -2.11
C ALA A 183 -1.51 16.27 -0.84
N VAL A 184 -0.64 15.38 -0.37
CA VAL A 184 0.24 15.59 0.76
C VAL A 184 1.65 15.09 0.43
N ARG A 185 2.66 15.82 0.88
CA ARG A 185 4.06 15.39 0.86
C ARG A 185 4.62 15.41 2.28
N SER A 186 5.48 14.45 2.61
CA SER A 186 6.30 14.50 3.83
C SER A 186 7.78 14.30 3.54
N HIS A 187 8.65 14.61 4.50
CA HIS A 187 10.10 14.43 4.39
C HIS A 187 10.59 13.04 4.79
N TYR A 188 9.69 12.14 5.14
CA TYR A 188 9.97 10.79 5.59
C TYR A 188 8.68 9.97 5.54
N PRO A 189 8.77 8.64 5.44
CA PRO A 189 7.60 7.80 5.36
C PRO A 189 6.65 8.04 6.53
N PRO A 190 5.35 8.18 6.28
CA PRO A 190 4.35 8.50 7.31
C PRO A 190 4.02 7.30 8.19
N ASP A 191 3.20 7.52 9.21
CA ASP A 191 2.54 6.43 9.92
C ASP A 191 1.46 5.79 9.02
N GLU A 192 1.32 4.46 9.08
CA GLU A 192 0.35 3.71 8.27
C GLU A 192 -1.08 4.24 8.41
N HIS A 193 -1.49 4.57 9.65
CA HIS A 193 -2.81 5.16 9.88
C HIS A 193 -3.03 6.53 9.20
N PHE A 194 -1.97 7.25 8.81
CA PHE A 194 -2.11 8.46 8.02
C PHE A 194 -2.34 8.13 6.54
N LEU A 195 -1.63 7.15 5.99
CA LEU A 195 -1.89 6.62 4.64
C LEU A 195 -3.31 6.07 4.54
N ASP A 196 -3.76 5.32 5.55
CA ASP A 196 -5.13 4.85 5.67
C ASP A 196 -6.18 5.97 5.56
N MET A 197 -5.88 7.13 6.12
CA MET A 197 -6.74 8.30 6.01
C MET A 197 -6.65 8.95 4.65
N CYS A 198 -5.46 8.99 4.03
CA CYS A 198 -5.29 9.48 2.66
C CYS A 198 -6.10 8.64 1.68
N ASP A 199 -6.05 7.31 1.79
CA ASP A 199 -6.85 6.39 0.98
C ASP A 199 -8.34 6.68 1.09
N SER A 200 -8.81 6.85 2.35
CA SER A 200 -10.23 7.02 2.66
C SER A 200 -10.80 8.36 2.25
N LEU A 201 -9.96 9.40 2.18
CA LEU A 201 -10.36 10.77 1.90
C LEU A 201 -9.99 11.23 0.47
N GLY A 202 -9.33 10.39 -0.32
CA GLY A 202 -8.90 10.75 -1.67
C GLY A 202 -7.77 11.79 -1.65
N LEU A 203 -6.74 11.54 -0.84
CA LEU A 203 -5.51 12.33 -0.83
C LEU A 203 -4.39 11.54 -1.48
N VAL A 204 -3.83 12.06 -2.56
CA VAL A 204 -2.61 11.51 -3.16
C VAL A 204 -1.44 11.79 -2.21
N TYR A 205 -0.62 10.78 -1.96
CA TYR A 205 0.52 10.92 -1.07
C TYR A 205 1.84 10.82 -1.84
N MET A 206 2.72 11.80 -1.62
CA MET A 206 4.08 11.76 -2.10
C MET A 206 4.98 11.28 -0.95
N ASP A 207 5.29 9.99 -0.97
CA ASP A 207 6.19 9.41 0.00
C ASP A 207 7.65 9.79 -0.30
N GLU A 208 8.43 9.97 0.74
CA GLU A 208 9.80 10.44 0.62
C GLU A 208 10.70 9.70 1.60
N LEU A 209 11.84 9.25 1.10
CA LEU A 209 12.88 8.70 1.96
C LEU A 209 13.52 9.83 2.79
N ALA A 210 13.58 9.62 4.11
CA ALA A 210 14.29 10.54 4.97
C ALA A 210 15.76 10.60 4.58
N GLY A 211 16.21 11.76 4.14
CA GLY A 211 17.60 11.95 3.75
C GLY A 211 17.90 13.44 3.57
N TRP A 212 18.40 14.07 4.60
CA TRP A 212 18.71 15.49 4.54
C TRP A 212 20.22 15.71 4.55
N GLN A 213 20.67 16.70 3.79
CA GLN A 213 22.06 17.16 3.62
C GLN A 213 22.99 16.07 3.06
N ASN A 214 23.48 15.15 3.86
CA ASN A 214 24.46 14.15 3.43
C ASN A 214 23.84 12.93 2.75
N GLY A 215 22.52 12.76 2.83
CA GLY A 215 21.83 11.64 2.21
C GLY A 215 22.31 10.26 2.66
N TYR A 216 22.05 9.28 1.82
CA TYR A 216 22.54 7.91 1.97
C TYR A 216 23.48 7.58 0.81
N ASP A 217 24.45 6.69 1.02
CA ASP A 217 25.13 6.06 -0.11
C ASP A 217 24.15 5.26 -0.98
N SER A 218 24.51 5.01 -2.22
CA SER A 218 23.62 4.35 -3.18
C SER A 218 23.14 2.97 -2.74
N ARG A 219 23.94 2.23 -1.98
CA ARG A 219 23.59 0.91 -1.47
C ARG A 219 22.53 0.99 -0.37
N VAL A 220 22.76 1.84 0.62
CA VAL A 220 21.81 2.03 1.73
C VAL A 220 20.54 2.71 1.23
N GLY A 221 20.66 3.75 0.41
CA GLY A 221 19.52 4.45 -0.16
C GLY A 221 18.62 3.56 -1.01
N ALA A 222 19.20 2.73 -1.89
CA ALA A 222 18.43 1.79 -2.69
C ALA A 222 17.66 0.78 -1.83
N LYS A 223 18.28 0.24 -0.77
CA LYS A 223 17.61 -0.65 0.18
C LYS A 223 16.42 0.03 0.87
N LEU A 224 16.63 1.24 1.39
CA LEU A 224 15.59 1.97 2.10
C LEU A 224 14.43 2.40 1.19
N VAL A 225 14.71 2.77 -0.07
CA VAL A 225 13.67 3.04 -1.07
C VAL A 225 12.86 1.78 -1.35
N LYS A 226 13.52 0.64 -1.52
CA LYS A 226 12.83 -0.64 -1.72
C LYS A 226 11.91 -0.96 -0.53
N GLU A 227 12.41 -0.89 0.70
CA GLU A 227 11.63 -1.14 1.92
C GLU A 227 10.42 -0.17 2.04
N MET A 228 10.60 1.10 1.69
CA MET A 228 9.53 2.10 1.67
C MET A 228 8.44 1.72 0.64
N ILE A 229 8.85 1.38 -0.58
CA ILE A 229 7.91 0.97 -1.63
C ILE A 229 7.17 -0.31 -1.22
N GLU A 230 7.88 -1.33 -0.75
CA GLU A 230 7.29 -2.60 -0.32
C GLU A 230 6.24 -2.41 0.78
N ARG A 231 6.49 -1.49 1.70
CA ARG A 231 5.54 -1.17 2.76
C ARG A 231 4.25 -0.53 2.22
N ASP A 232 4.37 0.42 1.29
CA ASP A 232 3.28 1.35 0.96
C ASP A 232 2.64 1.11 -0.42
N VAL A 233 3.20 0.24 -1.23
CA VAL A 233 2.78 0.02 -2.64
C VAL A 233 1.31 -0.38 -2.82
N ASN A 234 0.68 -0.97 -1.81
CA ASN A 234 -0.72 -1.41 -1.88
C ASN A 234 -1.73 -0.30 -1.56
N HIS A 235 -1.28 0.88 -1.11
CA HIS A 235 -2.16 2.06 -0.99
C HIS A 235 -2.54 2.59 -2.37
N PRO A 236 -3.80 3.02 -2.58
CA PRO A 236 -4.23 3.60 -3.84
C PRO A 236 -3.62 4.96 -4.16
#